data_60935f79f6ff704fb5c36259c5262beb
#
_entry.id   60935f79f6ff704fb5c36259c5262beb
#
_cell.length_a   1.000
_cell.length_b   1.000
_cell.length_c   1.000
_cell.angle_alpha   90.00
_cell.angle_beta   90.00
_cell.angle_gamma   90.00
#
_symmetry.space_group_name_H-M   'P 1'
#
loop_
_entity.id
_entity.type
_entity.pdbx_description
1 polymer ?
#
loop_
_entity_poly.entity_id
_entity_poly.type
_entity_poly.pdbx_seq_one_letter_code
_entity_poly.pdbx_strand_id
1 'polypeptide(L)'
;IELGRYFVGEAGVYVTRIVDRKVSRGQVFLVTDGGLNHHLSASGNFGQVIRKNYPVLVANRIDTGPRENASVVGPLCTPLDLLADRMSLPRAGVGDLVVIFQSGAYGASASPHGFLGHPAPIEVPYSRTSPPPSAVSPAQTNSAALPARSSIPWP
;
A
#
# COMPACT_ATOMS: atom_id res chain seq x y z
N ILE A 1 5.35 5.27 29.07
CA ILE A 1 4.33 5.41 28.01
C ILE A 1 5.07 5.48 26.69
N GLU A 2 4.79 4.56 25.78
CA GLU A 2 5.42 4.48 24.47
C GLU A 2 4.40 4.95 23.42
N LEU A 3 4.54 6.19 22.96
CA LEU A 3 3.62 6.84 22.02
C LEU A 3 4.24 7.01 20.62
N GLY A 4 5.07 6.06 20.18
CA GLY A 4 5.80 6.19 18.91
C GLY A 4 4.91 6.56 17.72
N ARG A 5 3.83 5.83 17.48
CA ARG A 5 2.89 6.12 16.37
C ARG A 5 2.25 7.50 16.51
N TYR A 6 1.93 7.93 17.73
CA TYR A 6 1.32 9.23 17.97
C TYR A 6 2.21 10.39 17.47
N PHE A 7 3.52 10.27 17.64
CA PHE A 7 4.46 11.32 17.23
C PHE A 7 4.78 11.30 15.74
N VAL A 8 4.84 10.14 15.10
CA VAL A 8 5.34 10.04 13.72
C VAL A 8 4.28 9.53 12.73
N GLY A 9 3.12 9.12 13.18
CA GLY A 9 2.08 8.58 12.29
C GLY A 9 1.73 9.53 11.15
N GLU A 10 1.54 10.81 11.45
CA GLU A 10 1.17 11.83 10.46
C GLU A 10 2.35 12.28 9.56
N ALA A 11 3.59 11.88 9.88
CA ALA A 11 4.77 12.26 9.11
C ALA A 11 4.93 11.46 7.80
N GLY A 12 4.09 10.45 7.55
CA GLY A 12 4.18 9.62 6.36
C GLY A 12 2.84 9.33 5.70
N VAL A 13 2.91 9.09 4.40
CA VAL A 13 1.80 8.56 3.59
C VAL A 13 2.27 7.34 2.82
N TYR A 14 1.39 6.38 2.62
CA TYR A 14 1.61 5.27 1.71
C TYR A 14 0.82 5.51 0.43
N VAL A 15 1.51 5.39 -0.70
CA VAL A 15 0.91 5.58 -2.03
C VAL A 15 0.99 4.28 -2.81
N THR A 16 -0.12 3.86 -3.40
CA THR A 16 -0.20 2.67 -4.24
C THR A 16 -1.11 2.94 -5.44
N ARG A 17 -0.87 2.25 -6.56
CA ARG A 17 -1.62 2.43 -7.81
C ARG A 17 -2.68 1.37 -7.97
N ILE A 18 -3.85 1.74 -8.42
CA ILE A 18 -4.90 0.79 -8.82
C ILE A 18 -4.47 0.10 -10.12
N VAL A 19 -4.35 -1.22 -10.08
CA VAL A 19 -4.00 -2.07 -11.24
C VAL A 19 -5.19 -2.84 -11.79
N ASP A 20 -6.24 -3.02 -10.97
CA ASP A 20 -7.50 -3.63 -11.43
C ASP A 20 -8.68 -3.09 -10.64
N ARG A 21 -9.87 -3.13 -11.24
CA ARG A 21 -11.14 -2.76 -10.61
C ARG A 21 -12.16 -3.87 -10.85
N LYS A 22 -12.64 -4.47 -9.78
CA LYS A 22 -13.58 -5.59 -9.82
C LYS A 22 -14.86 -5.26 -9.08
N VAL A 23 -15.99 -5.72 -9.63
CA VAL A 23 -17.27 -5.74 -8.90
C VAL A 23 -17.62 -7.18 -8.62
N SER A 24 -17.83 -7.51 -7.36
CA SER A 24 -18.21 -8.86 -6.94
C SER A 24 -19.32 -8.77 -5.88
N ARG A 25 -20.44 -9.45 -6.14
CA ARG A 25 -21.61 -9.46 -5.24
C ARG A 25 -22.08 -8.07 -4.83
N GLY A 26 -22.06 -7.12 -5.77
CA GLY A 26 -22.44 -5.72 -5.51
C GLY A 26 -21.41 -4.87 -4.78
N GLN A 27 -20.26 -5.41 -4.41
CA GLN A 27 -19.16 -4.67 -3.78
C GLN A 27 -18.07 -4.35 -4.80
N VAL A 28 -17.57 -3.12 -4.75
CA VAL A 28 -16.45 -2.65 -5.56
C VAL A 28 -15.13 -2.93 -4.84
N PHE A 29 -14.18 -3.53 -5.56
CA PHE A 29 -12.81 -3.77 -5.12
C PHE A 29 -11.84 -3.02 -6.04
N LEU A 30 -10.99 -2.20 -5.45
CA LEU A 30 -9.87 -1.54 -6.10
C LEU A 30 -8.62 -2.33 -5.75
N VAL A 31 -8.10 -3.08 -6.70
CA VAL A 31 -6.88 -3.88 -6.53
C VAL A 31 -5.67 -3.01 -6.80
N THR A 32 -4.73 -2.99 -5.87
CA THR A 32 -3.54 -2.14 -5.95
C THR A 32 -2.26 -2.94 -6.17
N ASP A 33 -1.19 -2.28 -6.64
CA ASP A 33 0.13 -2.87 -6.89
C ASP A 33 0.95 -3.17 -5.63
N GLY A 34 0.47 -2.70 -4.47
CA GLY A 34 1.03 -3.01 -3.16
C GLY A 34 -0.07 -3.17 -2.11
N GLY A 35 0.21 -3.92 -1.06
CA GLY A 35 -0.76 -4.28 -0.06
C GLY A 35 -0.15 -4.40 1.34
N LEU A 36 -0.61 -5.39 2.12
CA LEU A 36 -0.11 -5.62 3.47
C LEU A 36 1.40 -5.94 3.51
N ASN A 37 1.97 -6.42 2.41
CA ASN A 37 3.42 -6.62 2.29
C ASN A 37 4.21 -5.31 2.30
N HIS A 38 3.57 -4.19 1.99
CA HIS A 38 4.15 -2.85 2.07
C HIS A 38 3.73 -2.10 3.33
N HIS A 39 2.49 -2.30 3.79
CA HIS A 39 1.91 -1.57 4.90
C HIS A 39 0.96 -2.43 5.74
N LEU A 40 1.54 -3.33 6.54
CA LEU A 40 0.81 -4.29 7.36
C LEU A 40 -0.16 -3.60 8.33
N SER A 41 0.21 -2.49 8.95
CA SER A 41 -0.64 -1.84 9.94
C SER A 41 -1.91 -1.22 9.34
N ALA A 42 -1.89 -0.77 8.08
CA ALA A 42 -3.09 -0.27 7.39
C ALA A 42 -4.10 -1.39 7.14
N SER A 43 -3.65 -2.63 6.96
CA SER A 43 -4.53 -3.79 6.79
C SER A 43 -5.31 -4.16 8.06
N GLY A 44 -5.02 -3.53 9.19
CA GLY A 44 -5.63 -3.84 10.48
C GLY A 44 -5.09 -5.11 11.15
N ASN A 45 -4.12 -5.79 10.54
CA ASN A 45 -3.54 -7.02 11.08
C ASN A 45 -2.39 -6.77 12.05
N PHE A 46 -2.11 -5.51 12.39
CA PHE A 46 -1.06 -5.13 13.30
C PHE A 46 -1.48 -3.98 14.22
N GLY A 47 -1.58 -4.26 15.52
CA GLY A 47 -1.84 -3.24 16.55
C GLY A 47 -3.28 -2.73 16.62
N GLN A 48 -4.25 -3.39 15.99
CA GLN A 48 -5.67 -3.09 16.11
C GLN A 48 -6.44 -4.27 16.72
N VAL A 49 -7.17 -4.02 17.81
CA VAL A 49 -8.11 -5.01 18.38
C VAL A 49 -9.42 -5.02 17.57
N ILE A 50 -9.90 -3.84 17.20
CA ILE A 50 -11.04 -3.67 16.30
C ILE A 50 -10.52 -2.94 15.06
N ARG A 51 -10.74 -3.52 13.89
CA ARG A 51 -10.32 -2.92 12.62
C ARG A 51 -10.97 -1.56 12.42
N LYS A 52 -10.14 -0.55 12.19
CA LYS A 52 -10.55 0.77 11.69
C LYS A 52 -9.74 1.09 10.44
N ASN A 53 -10.41 1.56 9.41
CA ASN A 53 -9.70 2.06 8.23
C ASN A 53 -8.82 3.26 8.61
N TYR A 54 -7.63 3.31 8.04
CA TYR A 54 -6.85 4.53 8.01
C TYR A 54 -7.56 5.56 7.12
N PRO A 55 -7.29 6.87 7.26
CA PRO A 55 -7.78 7.85 6.30
C PRO A 55 -7.22 7.56 4.91
N VAL A 56 -8.10 7.47 3.91
CA VAL A 56 -7.74 7.13 2.53
C VAL A 56 -8.36 8.14 1.58
N LEU A 57 -7.60 8.51 0.55
CA LEU A 57 -8.12 9.27 -0.58
C LEU A 57 -7.61 8.71 -1.92
N VAL A 58 -8.22 9.14 -3.00
CA VAL A 58 -7.73 8.92 -4.37
C VAL A 58 -7.09 10.23 -4.83
N ALA A 59 -5.74 10.25 -4.94
CA ALA A 59 -4.96 11.49 -5.06
C ALA A 59 -5.28 12.30 -6.31
N ASN A 60 -5.51 11.64 -7.43
CA ASN A 60 -5.84 12.27 -8.70
C ASN A 60 -7.35 12.44 -8.93
N ARG A 61 -8.18 12.22 -7.90
CA ARG A 61 -9.64 12.36 -7.93
C ARG A 61 -10.18 13.16 -6.74
N ILE A 62 -9.37 14.01 -6.15
CA ILE A 62 -9.78 14.83 -5.01
C ILE A 62 -10.95 15.72 -5.44
N ASP A 63 -12.07 15.63 -4.71
CA ASP A 63 -13.30 16.41 -4.91
C ASP A 63 -13.93 16.32 -6.31
N THR A 64 -13.64 15.25 -7.06
CA THR A 64 -14.17 15.06 -8.41
C THR A 64 -15.11 13.87 -8.53
N GLY A 65 -16.25 14.08 -9.20
CA GLY A 65 -17.17 13.03 -9.63
C GLY A 65 -17.99 12.35 -8.52
N PRO A 66 -18.78 11.33 -8.88
CA PRO A 66 -19.61 10.59 -7.94
C PRO A 66 -18.76 9.77 -6.98
N ARG A 67 -19.26 9.58 -5.76
CA ARG A 67 -18.65 8.71 -4.76
C ARG A 67 -19.31 7.33 -4.77
N GLU A 68 -18.52 6.32 -4.48
CA GLU A 68 -18.97 4.94 -4.34
C GLU A 68 -18.35 4.27 -3.11
N ASN A 69 -19.01 3.25 -2.57
CA ASN A 69 -18.42 2.42 -1.53
C ASN A 69 -17.49 1.40 -2.17
N ALA A 70 -16.19 1.51 -1.88
CA ALA A 70 -15.17 0.64 -2.40
C ALA A 70 -14.24 0.11 -1.31
N SER A 71 -13.74 -1.10 -1.50
CA SER A 71 -12.67 -1.68 -0.69
C SER A 71 -11.36 -1.65 -1.47
N VAL A 72 -10.28 -1.24 -0.80
CA VAL A 72 -8.94 -1.23 -1.37
C VAL A 72 -8.23 -2.50 -0.91
N VAL A 73 -7.77 -3.31 -1.84
CA VAL A 73 -7.12 -4.60 -1.60
C VAL A 73 -5.77 -4.65 -2.31
N GLY A 74 -4.79 -5.29 -1.68
CA GLY A 74 -3.48 -5.51 -2.29
C GLY A 74 -3.46 -6.72 -3.23
N PRO A 75 -2.27 -7.07 -3.77
CA PRO A 75 -2.10 -8.12 -4.77
C PRO A 75 -1.96 -9.53 -4.17
N LEU A 76 -1.92 -9.66 -2.85
CA LEU A 76 -1.60 -10.93 -2.21
C LEU A 76 -2.80 -11.89 -2.20
N CYS A 77 -2.56 -13.18 -2.36
CA CYS A 77 -3.61 -14.18 -2.30
C CYS A 77 -3.99 -14.55 -0.85
N THR A 78 -4.41 -13.53 -0.10
CA THR A 78 -4.93 -13.68 1.26
C THR A 78 -6.06 -12.68 1.52
N PRO A 79 -7.14 -13.07 2.22
CA PRO A 79 -8.22 -12.15 2.59
C PRO A 79 -7.77 -11.06 3.58
N LEU A 80 -6.59 -11.22 4.17
CA LEU A 80 -5.99 -10.22 5.08
C LEU A 80 -5.43 -9.01 4.33
N ASP A 81 -5.22 -9.12 3.02
CA ASP A 81 -4.66 -8.03 2.20
C ASP A 81 -5.72 -6.99 1.83
N LEU A 82 -6.29 -6.39 2.85
CA LEU A 82 -7.37 -5.42 2.76
C LEU A 82 -6.90 -4.12 3.40
N LEU A 83 -6.49 -3.15 2.61
CA LEU A 83 -5.97 -1.85 3.07
C LEU A 83 -7.07 -0.92 3.56
N ALA A 84 -8.24 -0.94 2.92
CA ALA A 84 -9.43 -0.22 3.38
C ALA A 84 -10.70 -1.00 3.05
N ASP A 85 -11.63 -1.06 3.99
CA ASP A 85 -12.90 -1.78 3.83
C ASP A 85 -14.06 -0.81 3.66
N ARG A 86 -14.80 -0.94 2.56
CA ARG A 86 -16.07 -0.26 2.27
C ARG A 86 -16.07 1.24 2.60
N MET A 87 -15.07 1.95 2.11
CA MET A 87 -14.97 3.39 2.26
C MET A 87 -15.72 4.11 1.14
N SER A 88 -16.35 5.22 1.48
CA SER A 88 -16.88 6.15 0.48
C SER A 88 -15.72 6.89 -0.16
N LEU A 89 -15.37 6.50 -1.38
CA LEU A 89 -14.28 7.08 -2.18
C LEU A 89 -14.84 7.69 -3.47
N PRO A 90 -14.17 8.68 -4.08
CA PRO A 90 -14.48 9.06 -5.46
C PRO A 90 -14.38 7.83 -6.36
N ARG A 91 -15.25 7.73 -7.37
CA ARG A 91 -15.20 6.63 -8.34
C ARG A 91 -13.83 6.60 -9.02
N ALA A 92 -13.10 5.53 -8.78
CA ALA A 92 -11.72 5.34 -9.22
C ALA A 92 -11.58 4.13 -10.14
N GLY A 93 -10.53 4.14 -10.96
CA GLY A 93 -10.23 3.08 -11.93
C GLY A 93 -8.74 2.78 -12.02
N VAL A 94 -8.38 1.90 -12.94
CA VAL A 94 -6.99 1.51 -13.21
C VAL A 94 -6.15 2.75 -13.54
N GLY A 95 -4.97 2.84 -12.92
CA GLY A 95 -4.04 3.95 -13.05
C GLY A 95 -4.20 5.04 -11.98
N ASP A 96 -5.35 5.13 -11.30
CA ASP A 96 -5.54 6.09 -10.22
C ASP A 96 -4.67 5.72 -9.00
N LEU A 97 -4.31 6.74 -8.21
CA LEU A 97 -3.44 6.60 -7.04
C LEU A 97 -4.25 6.64 -5.75
N VAL A 98 -4.11 5.61 -4.93
CA VAL A 98 -4.65 5.55 -3.58
C VAL A 98 -3.59 6.03 -2.61
N VAL A 99 -3.96 6.95 -1.71
CA VAL A 99 -3.11 7.46 -0.65
C VAL A 99 -3.70 7.07 0.70
N ILE A 100 -2.88 6.44 1.53
CA ILE A 100 -3.22 6.08 2.91
C ILE A 100 -2.41 6.98 3.83
N PHE A 101 -3.10 7.78 4.63
CA PHE A 101 -2.49 8.69 5.59
C PHE A 101 -2.08 7.97 6.88
N GLN A 102 -1.42 8.69 7.78
CA GLN A 102 -0.95 8.17 9.07
C GLN A 102 -0.02 6.96 8.94
N SER A 103 0.76 6.94 7.86
CA SER A 103 1.66 5.84 7.49
C SER A 103 3.11 6.04 7.95
N GLY A 104 3.40 7.04 8.78
CA GLY A 104 4.75 7.35 9.28
C GLY A 104 5.27 6.37 10.36
N ALA A 105 4.45 5.39 10.78
CA ALA A 105 4.87 4.37 11.72
C ALA A 105 4.38 2.99 11.27
N TYR A 106 5.23 1.97 11.50
CA TYR A 106 4.92 0.56 11.21
C TYR A 106 4.47 0.31 9.76
N GLY A 107 5.01 1.08 8.82
CA GLY A 107 4.89 0.87 7.38
C GLY A 107 5.84 -0.23 6.92
N ALA A 108 6.80 0.12 6.07
CA ALA A 108 7.77 -0.82 5.52
C ALA A 108 8.48 -1.65 6.61
N SER A 109 8.94 -1.02 7.69
CA SER A 109 9.73 -1.68 8.75
C SER A 109 9.01 -2.82 9.47
N ALA A 110 7.67 -2.84 9.50
CA ALA A 110 6.88 -3.87 10.17
C ALA A 110 6.17 -4.82 9.18
N SER A 111 6.41 -4.68 7.88
CA SER A 111 5.68 -5.38 6.84
C SER A 111 6.44 -6.58 6.28
N PRO A 112 5.75 -7.65 5.85
CA PRO A 112 6.38 -8.86 5.33
C PRO A 112 6.76 -8.70 3.85
N HIS A 113 7.78 -7.90 3.53
CA HIS A 113 8.19 -7.53 2.16
C HIS A 113 8.48 -8.72 1.25
N GLY A 114 8.99 -9.83 1.81
CA GLY A 114 9.28 -11.04 1.03
C GLY A 114 8.09 -11.94 0.75
N PHE A 115 6.88 -11.57 1.20
CA PHE A 115 5.71 -12.43 1.05
C PHE A 115 5.30 -12.55 -0.42
N LEU A 116 5.23 -13.78 -0.91
CA LEU A 116 4.90 -14.15 -2.30
C LEU A 116 5.82 -13.53 -3.38
N GLY A 117 7.00 -13.03 -3.00
CA GLY A 117 7.98 -12.50 -3.95
C GLY A 117 7.59 -11.18 -4.63
N HIS A 118 6.60 -10.46 -4.10
CA HIS A 118 6.26 -9.12 -4.59
C HIS A 118 7.40 -8.13 -4.29
N PRO A 119 7.60 -7.11 -5.14
CA PRO A 119 8.60 -6.07 -4.91
C PRO A 119 8.38 -5.36 -3.56
N ALA A 120 9.46 -4.99 -2.90
CA ALA A 120 9.39 -4.15 -1.70
C ALA A 120 8.94 -2.71 -2.05
N PRO A 121 8.33 -1.98 -1.10
CA PRO A 121 7.99 -0.57 -1.31
C PRO A 121 9.25 0.27 -1.43
N ILE A 122 9.15 1.39 -2.16
CA ILE A 122 10.19 2.42 -2.21
C ILE A 122 9.85 3.46 -1.14
N GLU A 123 10.80 3.77 -0.26
CA GLU A 123 10.67 4.85 0.72
C GLU A 123 11.37 6.10 0.17
N VAL A 124 10.63 7.21 0.12
CA VAL A 124 11.14 8.50 -0.38
C VAL A 124 11.00 9.54 0.72
N PRO A 125 12.12 10.03 1.29
CA PRO A 125 12.08 11.16 2.19
C PRO A 125 11.63 12.41 1.41
N TYR A 126 10.68 13.15 1.97
CA TYR A 126 10.18 14.40 1.40
C TYR A 126 10.36 15.54 2.38
N SER A 127 10.94 16.65 1.91
CA SER A 127 11.01 17.90 2.66
C SER A 127 10.38 19.02 1.84
N ARG A 128 9.63 19.92 2.47
CA ARG A 128 9.04 21.10 1.82
C ARG A 128 10.10 22.05 1.23
N THR A 129 11.35 21.94 1.68
CA THR A 129 12.50 22.72 1.19
C THR A 129 13.26 22.00 0.08
N SER A 130 12.97 20.74 -0.17
CA SER A 130 13.58 19.98 -1.28
C SER A 130 12.81 20.22 -2.58
N PRO A 131 13.50 20.39 -3.72
CA PRO A 131 12.82 20.37 -5.01
C PRO A 131 12.06 19.04 -5.16
N PRO A 132 10.93 19.02 -5.89
CA PRO A 132 10.21 17.76 -6.14
C PRO A 132 11.19 16.75 -6.73
N PRO A 133 11.13 15.46 -6.31
CA PRO A 133 11.99 14.45 -6.90
C PRO A 133 11.79 14.47 -8.41
N SER A 134 12.86 14.73 -9.14
CA SER A 134 12.89 14.54 -10.60
C SER A 134 12.42 13.10 -10.84
N ALA A 135 11.48 12.92 -11.76
CA ALA A 135 10.87 11.63 -12.04
C ALA A 135 11.92 10.52 -12.00
N VAL A 136 11.77 9.59 -11.06
CA VAL A 136 12.69 8.45 -10.91
C VAL A 136 12.62 7.68 -12.22
N SER A 137 13.70 7.73 -12.99
CA SER A 137 13.83 6.92 -14.21
C SER A 137 13.67 5.45 -13.82
N PRO A 138 12.91 4.64 -14.59
CA PRO A 138 12.66 3.22 -14.28
C PRO A 138 13.92 2.34 -14.33
N ALA A 139 15.12 2.90 -14.47
CA ALA A 139 16.38 2.20 -14.66
C ALA A 139 17.15 1.82 -13.36
N GLN A 140 16.57 2.04 -12.18
CA GLN A 140 17.20 1.61 -10.91
C GLN A 140 16.42 0.51 -10.19
N THR A 141 15.91 -0.47 -10.93
CA THR A 141 15.66 -1.77 -10.35
C THR A 141 17.03 -2.44 -10.18
N ASN A 142 17.50 -2.49 -8.94
CA ASN A 142 18.68 -3.30 -8.59
C ASN A 142 18.42 -4.74 -9.04
N SER A 143 19.02 -5.09 -10.19
CA SER A 143 19.24 -6.46 -10.60
C SER A 143 20.33 -7.04 -9.71
N ALA A 144 20.01 -7.37 -8.48
CA ALA A 144 20.76 -8.33 -7.71
C ALA A 144 20.43 -9.69 -8.30
N ALA A 145 21.23 -10.14 -9.25
CA ALA A 145 21.17 -11.50 -9.75
C ALA A 145 21.31 -12.45 -8.57
N LEU A 146 20.25 -13.22 -8.31
CA LEU A 146 20.30 -14.34 -7.38
C LEU A 146 21.37 -15.32 -7.88
N PRO A 147 22.31 -15.77 -7.02
CA PRO A 147 23.25 -16.80 -7.41
C PRO A 147 22.49 -18.07 -7.80
N ALA A 148 22.91 -18.70 -8.87
CA ALA A 148 22.35 -19.95 -9.37
C ALA A 148 22.25 -20.98 -8.23
N ARG A 149 21.06 -21.51 -8.00
CA ARG A 149 20.83 -22.60 -7.03
C ARG A 149 21.62 -23.82 -7.49
N SER A 150 22.61 -24.21 -6.70
CA SER A 150 23.19 -25.53 -6.80
C SER A 150 22.11 -26.57 -6.47
N SER A 151 21.94 -27.53 -7.35
CA SER A 151 21.03 -28.68 -7.21
C SER A 151 21.43 -29.51 -5.99
N ILE A 152 20.60 -29.47 -4.94
CA ILE A 152 20.68 -30.41 -3.82
C ILE A 152 19.75 -31.56 -4.17
N PRO A 153 20.25 -32.82 -4.32
CA PRO A 153 19.38 -33.95 -4.49
C PRO A 153 18.67 -34.28 -3.16
N TRP A 154 17.36 -34.46 -3.22
CA TRP A 154 16.58 -35.00 -2.11
C TRP A 154 16.86 -36.50 -1.91
N PRO A 155 16.84 -37.02 -0.69
CA PRO A 155 16.91 -38.43 -0.40
C PRO A 155 15.64 -39.17 -0.82
#